data_6bab4efb04e6e2988ca38780dde472a8
#
_entry.id   6bab4efb04e6e2988ca38780dde472a8
#
_cell.length_a   1.000
_cell.length_b   1.000
_cell.length_c   1.000
_cell.angle_alpha   90.00
_cell.angle_beta   90.00
_cell.angle_gamma   90.00
#
_symmetry.space_group_name_H-M   'P 1'
#
loop_
_entity.id
_entity.type
_entity.pdbx_description
1 polymer ?
#
loop_
_entity_poly.entity_id
_entity_poly.type
_entity_poly.pdbx_seq_one_letter_code
_entity_poly.pdbx_strand_id
1 'polypeptide(L)'
;MRIQVLLVFLLMTSQVALSNAQAEGRAMEFDVNLSRYDWLSNETIPVQIELKNAPYNTNFTLIWDVRDVNNHLVANGSLTFKATGTITAKVIELKHIYSNEHFYTFSANLLDSTGGILSQDDHSFTMFQNRKIAPIGNLVAFGDSLSDMGNAKNSILNVPDVPPYWQGRFSNGMVWVEYVSQAYSVTTTVGSGTQPGDNRAFGGSQTGAGFSYLLLPNVGTQITSYTTNVQSNFASNDVVTLWAGGNDFLYGTANSDTIVANMESHIRQLFAAGADEFIIPNLPPLEKTPEIQSRSQTQQQNIGSEVASYNGKLATLIANLQAELGIQVHSIDAYAIFNDIMVNKDALGLVNTQSAACSGGAGLLPLPICNNGDPVVSNVDEYVFFDKAHPTRMMHQYIGRFAIEAIGQADTDGDGIVDGMDLCIWTEDVSTVDSDGCSWAQRDDDGDLVLNAKDECPGTALGATVDESGCSDEQKDSDGDGMNDAIDPCPLSPNLIDYD
;
A
#
# COMPACT_ATOMS: atom_id res chain seq x y z
N MET A 1 -34.94 -4.54 53.48
CA MET A 1 -35.91 -3.73 52.77
C MET A 1 -35.34 -2.52 52.00
N ARG A 2 -34.03 -2.20 52.12
CA ARG A 2 -33.40 -1.10 51.36
C ARG A 2 -32.71 -1.54 50.05
N ILE A 3 -32.39 -2.80 49.87
CA ILE A 3 -31.69 -3.31 48.66
C ILE A 3 -32.68 -3.62 47.53
N GLN A 4 -33.90 -4.05 47.82
CA GLN A 4 -34.92 -4.29 46.79
C GLN A 4 -35.46 -2.99 46.14
N VAL A 5 -35.49 -1.89 46.87
CA VAL A 5 -35.94 -0.59 46.31
C VAL A 5 -34.89 0.02 45.37
N LEU A 6 -33.61 -0.25 45.60
CA LEU A 6 -32.53 0.27 44.73
C LEU A 6 -32.44 -0.51 43.39
N LEU A 7 -32.73 -1.83 43.41
CA LEU A 7 -32.74 -2.63 42.18
C LEU A 7 -33.93 -2.30 41.27
N VAL A 8 -35.11 -2.02 41.89
CA VAL A 8 -36.30 -1.62 41.13
C VAL A 8 -36.15 -0.20 40.55
N PHE A 9 -35.45 0.71 41.24
CA PHE A 9 -35.12 2.04 40.69
C PHE A 9 -34.10 1.99 39.57
N LEU A 10 -33.08 1.11 39.65
CA LEU A 10 -32.12 0.92 38.55
C LEU A 10 -32.76 0.25 37.30
N LEU A 11 -33.69 -0.70 37.52
CA LEU A 11 -34.41 -1.33 36.43
C LEU A 11 -35.47 -0.36 35.80
N MET A 12 -36.11 0.49 36.61
CA MET A 12 -37.02 1.51 36.08
C MET A 12 -36.26 2.65 35.36
N THR A 13 -35.08 3.05 35.82
CA THR A 13 -34.26 4.06 35.12
C THR A 13 -33.67 3.51 33.82
N SER A 14 -33.33 2.24 33.75
CA SER A 14 -32.89 1.62 32.49
C SER A 14 -34.03 1.42 31.48
N GLN A 15 -35.24 1.07 31.95
CA GLN A 15 -36.44 1.01 31.08
C GLN A 15 -36.95 2.39 30.64
N VAL A 16 -36.84 3.41 31.48
CA VAL A 16 -37.17 4.77 31.11
C VAL A 16 -36.14 5.36 30.14
N ALA A 17 -34.86 5.03 30.27
CA ALA A 17 -33.86 5.42 29.31
C ALA A 17 -34.05 4.71 27.94
N LEU A 18 -34.47 3.43 27.96
CA LEU A 18 -34.80 2.66 26.74
C LEU A 18 -36.09 3.17 26.07
N SER A 19 -37.12 3.59 26.87
CA SER A 19 -38.35 4.17 26.33
C SER A 19 -38.14 5.58 25.77
N ASN A 20 -37.22 6.36 26.34
CA ASN A 20 -36.90 7.70 25.84
C ASN A 20 -36.09 7.69 24.55
N ALA A 21 -35.24 6.68 24.33
CA ALA A 21 -34.53 6.52 23.04
C ALA A 21 -35.50 6.21 21.88
N GLN A 22 -36.60 5.48 22.15
CA GLN A 22 -37.68 5.29 21.16
C GLN A 22 -38.59 6.54 21.02
N ALA A 23 -38.60 7.44 21.98
CA ALA A 23 -39.43 8.63 21.95
C ALA A 23 -38.80 9.83 21.22
N GLU A 24 -37.48 9.81 20.94
CA GLU A 24 -36.80 10.90 20.25
C GLU A 24 -36.88 10.81 18.70
N GLY A 25 -37.49 9.77 18.13
CA GLY A 25 -37.76 9.66 16.69
C GLY A 25 -36.50 9.74 15.82
N ARG A 26 -35.32 9.36 16.37
CA ARG A 26 -34.08 9.30 15.59
C ARG A 26 -34.17 8.17 14.59
N ALA A 27 -33.85 8.45 13.33
CA ALA A 27 -33.78 7.46 12.29
C ALA A 27 -32.69 6.40 12.62
N MET A 28 -32.93 5.17 12.20
CA MET A 28 -31.94 4.13 12.23
C MET A 28 -30.82 4.52 11.25
N GLU A 29 -29.59 4.42 11.70
CA GLU A 29 -28.39 4.70 10.89
C GLU A 29 -27.55 3.42 10.79
N PHE A 30 -27.08 3.14 9.59
CA PHE A 30 -26.23 2.00 9.28
C PHE A 30 -24.98 2.50 8.58
N ASP A 31 -23.80 2.23 9.15
CA ASP A 31 -22.53 2.69 8.67
C ASP A 31 -21.54 1.53 8.54
N VAL A 32 -20.76 1.54 7.47
CA VAL A 32 -19.60 0.67 7.22
C VAL A 32 -18.33 1.52 7.25
N ASN A 33 -17.34 1.11 8.04
CA ASN A 33 -16.12 1.88 8.20
C ASN A 33 -14.87 0.99 8.20
N LEU A 34 -13.80 1.47 7.59
CA LEU A 34 -12.46 0.93 7.72
C LEU A 34 -11.56 1.93 8.46
N SER A 35 -10.60 1.41 9.24
CA SER A 35 -9.67 2.25 10.02
C SER A 35 -8.65 2.99 9.16
N ARG A 36 -8.41 2.51 7.94
CA ARG A 36 -7.52 3.10 6.94
C ARG A 36 -7.94 2.68 5.53
N TYR A 37 -7.35 3.29 4.53
CA TYR A 37 -7.67 3.05 3.12
C TYR A 37 -6.64 2.18 2.38
N ASP A 38 -5.42 2.01 2.89
CA ASP A 38 -4.36 1.23 2.25
C ASP A 38 -3.99 -0.02 3.06
N TRP A 39 -3.93 -1.16 2.40
CA TRP A 39 -3.68 -2.47 3.00
C TRP A 39 -2.67 -3.26 2.17
N LEU A 40 -1.95 -4.20 2.79
CA LEU A 40 -1.14 -5.20 2.10
C LEU A 40 -1.89 -6.52 1.97
N SER A 41 -1.55 -7.32 0.97
CA SER A 41 -2.20 -8.60 0.67
C SER A 41 -2.17 -9.61 1.84
N ASN A 42 -1.15 -9.53 2.69
CA ASN A 42 -0.99 -10.38 3.88
C ASN A 42 -1.71 -9.85 5.12
N GLU A 43 -2.38 -8.70 5.06
CA GLU A 43 -3.05 -8.12 6.22
C GLU A 43 -4.51 -8.56 6.32
N THR A 44 -4.98 -8.76 7.55
CA THR A 44 -6.41 -8.92 7.85
C THR A 44 -7.06 -7.54 7.91
N ILE A 45 -8.13 -7.30 7.15
CA ILE A 45 -8.85 -6.03 7.10
C ILE A 45 -10.06 -6.08 8.02
N PRO A 46 -10.07 -5.36 9.16
CA PRO A 46 -11.23 -5.27 10.04
C PRO A 46 -12.23 -4.25 9.51
N VAL A 47 -13.33 -4.71 8.93
CA VAL A 47 -14.46 -3.86 8.52
C VAL A 47 -15.39 -3.67 9.71
N GLN A 48 -15.53 -2.44 10.16
CA GLN A 48 -16.40 -2.08 11.27
C GLN A 48 -17.80 -1.78 10.77
N ILE A 49 -18.79 -2.43 11.36
CA ILE A 49 -20.21 -2.26 11.06
C ILE A 49 -20.86 -1.62 12.28
N GLU A 50 -21.49 -0.48 12.11
CA GLU A 50 -22.26 0.20 13.15
C GLU A 50 -23.73 0.31 12.77
N LEU A 51 -24.61 -0.07 13.70
CA LEU A 51 -26.05 0.13 13.60
C LEU A 51 -26.51 0.95 14.79
N LYS A 52 -26.98 2.18 14.54
CA LYS A 52 -27.45 3.12 15.55
C LYS A 52 -28.96 3.21 15.55
N ASN A 53 -29.55 3.49 16.71
CA ASN A 53 -30.99 3.72 16.92
C ASN A 53 -31.88 2.55 16.44
N ALA A 54 -31.36 1.33 16.36
CA ALA A 54 -32.15 0.15 16.01
C ALA A 54 -33.03 -0.32 17.20
N PRO A 55 -34.19 -0.90 16.92
CA PRO A 55 -35.04 -1.45 17.99
C PRO A 55 -34.30 -2.55 18.76
N TYR A 56 -34.33 -2.43 20.09
CA TYR A 56 -33.63 -3.38 20.97
C TYR A 56 -34.13 -4.82 20.76
N ASN A 57 -33.18 -5.78 20.79
CA ASN A 57 -33.43 -7.22 20.63
C ASN A 57 -34.08 -7.62 19.29
N THR A 58 -33.99 -6.77 18.26
CA THR A 58 -34.46 -7.09 16.92
C THR A 58 -33.38 -7.80 16.12
N ASN A 59 -33.76 -8.84 15.38
CA ASN A 59 -32.85 -9.57 14.51
C ASN A 59 -32.64 -8.82 13.18
N PHE A 60 -31.37 -8.74 12.77
CA PHE A 60 -30.96 -8.25 11.49
C PHE A 60 -30.04 -9.26 10.82
N THR A 61 -30.03 -9.27 9.50
CA THR A 61 -29.04 -10.01 8.70
C THR A 61 -28.29 -9.00 7.84
N LEU A 62 -26.97 -9.06 7.90
CA LEU A 62 -26.08 -8.35 7.02
C LEU A 62 -25.64 -9.31 5.92
N ILE A 63 -25.78 -8.91 4.66
CA ILE A 63 -25.18 -9.57 3.50
C ILE A 63 -24.15 -8.63 2.93
N TRP A 64 -22.94 -9.13 2.66
CA TRP A 64 -21.87 -8.31 2.16
C TRP A 64 -21.10 -9.00 1.03
N ASP A 65 -20.49 -8.21 0.17
CA ASP A 65 -19.50 -8.66 -0.81
C ASP A 65 -18.35 -7.67 -0.95
N VAL A 66 -17.22 -8.18 -1.46
CA VAL A 66 -16.05 -7.39 -1.86
C VAL A 66 -15.83 -7.62 -3.35
N ARG A 67 -15.70 -6.52 -4.08
CA ARG A 67 -15.40 -6.54 -5.51
C ARG A 67 -14.18 -5.71 -5.82
N ASP A 68 -13.40 -6.15 -6.81
CA ASP A 68 -12.31 -5.38 -7.37
C ASP A 68 -12.81 -4.30 -8.36
N VAL A 69 -11.90 -3.47 -8.86
CA VAL A 69 -12.19 -2.40 -9.83
C VAL A 69 -12.83 -2.91 -11.13
N ASN A 70 -12.62 -4.16 -11.49
CA ASN A 70 -13.23 -4.81 -12.68
C ASN A 70 -14.59 -5.47 -12.36
N ASN A 71 -15.11 -5.22 -11.14
CA ASN A 71 -16.36 -5.79 -10.64
C ASN A 71 -16.34 -7.33 -10.46
N HIS A 72 -15.16 -7.95 -10.37
CA HIS A 72 -15.05 -9.36 -10.02
C HIS A 72 -15.34 -9.54 -8.52
N LEU A 73 -16.12 -10.55 -8.20
CA LEU A 73 -16.39 -10.94 -6.80
C LEU A 73 -15.14 -11.59 -6.20
N VAL A 74 -14.60 -10.98 -5.14
CA VAL A 74 -13.38 -11.44 -4.46
C VAL A 74 -13.73 -12.18 -3.16
N ALA A 75 -14.70 -11.64 -2.41
CA ALA A 75 -15.20 -12.27 -1.19
C ALA A 75 -16.68 -11.93 -0.98
N ASN A 76 -17.38 -12.76 -0.21
CA ASN A 76 -18.74 -12.47 0.23
C ASN A 76 -19.05 -13.19 1.54
N GLY A 77 -20.15 -12.78 2.17
CA GLY A 77 -20.61 -13.48 3.37
C GLY A 77 -21.90 -12.91 3.93
N SER A 78 -22.32 -13.47 5.06
CA SER A 78 -23.47 -12.98 5.80
C SER A 78 -23.25 -13.09 7.30
N LEU A 79 -23.87 -12.18 8.05
CA LEU A 79 -23.82 -12.16 9.51
C LEU A 79 -25.21 -11.84 10.07
N THR A 80 -25.77 -12.76 10.85
CA THR A 80 -27.04 -12.50 11.56
C THR A 80 -26.75 -12.12 13.01
N PHE A 81 -27.37 -11.02 13.48
CA PHE A 81 -27.17 -10.51 14.83
C PHE A 81 -28.42 -9.86 15.38
N LYS A 82 -28.44 -9.65 16.71
CA LYS A 82 -29.48 -8.87 17.39
C LYS A 82 -28.97 -7.48 17.72
N ALA A 83 -29.79 -6.48 17.52
CA ALA A 83 -29.52 -5.13 17.97
C ALA A 83 -29.49 -5.04 19.51
N THR A 84 -28.49 -4.36 20.04
CA THR A 84 -28.24 -4.21 21.48
C THR A 84 -28.78 -2.88 22.04
N GLY A 85 -29.44 -2.05 21.21
CA GLY A 85 -30.02 -0.76 21.61
C GLY A 85 -29.42 0.40 20.82
N THR A 86 -28.91 1.42 21.52
CA THR A 86 -28.50 2.69 20.90
C THR A 86 -27.41 2.52 19.85
N ILE A 87 -26.43 1.65 20.09
CA ILE A 87 -25.37 1.30 19.14
C ILE A 87 -25.15 -0.21 19.18
N THR A 88 -25.11 -0.84 18.02
CA THR A 88 -24.69 -2.23 17.83
C THR A 88 -23.49 -2.23 16.89
N ALA A 89 -22.34 -2.62 17.38
CA ALA A 89 -21.11 -2.74 16.60
C ALA A 89 -20.78 -4.20 16.29
N LYS A 90 -20.31 -4.46 15.07
CA LYS A 90 -19.80 -5.75 14.60
C LYS A 90 -18.51 -5.52 13.82
N VAL A 91 -17.67 -6.54 13.75
CA VAL A 91 -16.47 -6.53 12.93
C VAL A 91 -16.53 -7.74 11.99
N ILE A 92 -16.25 -7.51 10.72
CA ILE A 92 -16.01 -8.55 9.72
C ILE A 92 -14.52 -8.53 9.42
N GLU A 93 -13.85 -9.64 9.53
CA GLU A 93 -12.45 -9.79 9.16
C GLU A 93 -12.36 -10.32 7.73
N LEU A 94 -11.78 -9.52 6.82
CA LEU A 94 -11.47 -9.96 5.46
C LEU A 94 -10.04 -10.45 5.43
N LYS A 95 -9.85 -11.67 4.94
CA LYS A 95 -8.55 -12.31 4.78
C LYS A 95 -8.44 -12.84 3.36
N HIS A 96 -7.21 -12.82 2.82
CA HIS A 96 -6.87 -13.48 1.55
C HIS A 96 -7.74 -13.01 0.36
N ILE A 97 -8.02 -11.69 0.27
CA ILE A 97 -8.92 -11.13 -0.74
C ILE A 97 -8.21 -10.46 -1.92
N TYR A 98 -6.87 -10.51 -1.98
CA TYR A 98 -6.10 -9.88 -3.04
C TYR A 98 -6.32 -10.61 -4.40
N SER A 99 -6.66 -9.85 -5.46
CA SER A 99 -6.96 -10.35 -6.81
C SER A 99 -6.02 -9.80 -7.89
N ASN A 100 -4.83 -9.32 -7.54
CA ASN A 100 -3.88 -8.61 -8.40
C ASN A 100 -4.39 -7.25 -8.92
N GLU A 101 -5.44 -6.71 -8.31
CA GLU A 101 -5.93 -5.36 -8.55
C GLU A 101 -5.64 -4.48 -7.33
N HIS A 102 -5.65 -3.15 -7.51
CA HIS A 102 -5.33 -2.24 -6.40
C HIS A 102 -6.55 -1.66 -5.70
N PHE A 103 -7.70 -1.59 -6.39
CA PHE A 103 -8.88 -0.91 -5.88
C PHE A 103 -10.05 -1.86 -5.67
N TYR A 104 -10.67 -1.78 -4.50
CA TYR A 104 -11.74 -2.65 -4.03
C TYR A 104 -12.87 -1.85 -3.42
N THR A 105 -14.08 -2.43 -3.44
CA THR A 105 -15.23 -1.92 -2.72
C THR A 105 -15.86 -3.02 -1.89
N PHE A 106 -16.02 -2.78 -0.60
CA PHE A 106 -16.85 -3.57 0.31
C PHE A 106 -18.24 -2.99 0.28
N SER A 107 -19.24 -3.79 -0.07
CA SER A 107 -20.65 -3.38 -0.08
C SER A 107 -21.44 -4.22 0.89
N ALA A 108 -22.32 -3.58 1.66
CA ALA A 108 -23.15 -4.24 2.65
C ALA A 108 -24.61 -3.86 2.56
N ASN A 109 -25.49 -4.84 2.69
CA ASN A 109 -26.93 -4.69 2.76
C ASN A 109 -27.43 -5.15 4.12
N LEU A 110 -28.08 -4.29 4.86
CA LEU A 110 -28.76 -4.62 6.11
C LEU A 110 -30.20 -5.03 5.82
N LEU A 111 -30.56 -6.24 6.22
CA LEU A 111 -31.89 -6.82 5.99
C LEU A 111 -32.68 -6.95 7.31
N ASP A 112 -33.98 -6.80 7.22
CA ASP A 112 -34.91 -7.14 8.32
C ASP A 112 -35.10 -8.65 8.46
N SER A 113 -35.90 -9.06 9.44
CA SER A 113 -36.22 -10.48 9.73
C SER A 113 -37.00 -11.19 8.60
N THR A 114 -37.53 -10.44 7.62
CA THR A 114 -38.27 -10.98 6.47
C THR A 114 -37.41 -11.04 5.21
N GLY A 115 -36.18 -10.54 5.27
CA GLY A 115 -35.27 -10.46 4.14
C GLY A 115 -35.40 -9.18 3.29
N GLY A 116 -36.18 -8.20 3.77
CA GLY A 116 -36.29 -6.88 3.13
C GLY A 116 -35.05 -6.02 3.41
N ILE A 117 -34.50 -5.36 2.37
CA ILE A 117 -33.36 -4.44 2.52
C ILE A 117 -33.83 -3.17 3.23
N LEU A 118 -33.24 -2.87 4.36
CA LEU A 118 -33.49 -1.68 5.19
C LEU A 118 -32.52 -0.55 4.88
N SER A 119 -31.26 -0.87 4.67
CA SER A 119 -30.20 0.09 4.38
C SER A 119 -29.07 -0.58 3.61
N GLN A 120 -28.31 0.23 2.89
CA GLN A 120 -27.11 -0.17 2.17
C GLN A 120 -26.00 0.84 2.45
N ASP A 121 -24.78 0.35 2.55
CA ASP A 121 -23.60 1.20 2.64
C ASP A 121 -22.41 0.50 1.99
N ASP A 122 -21.45 1.27 1.51
CA ASP A 122 -20.25 0.78 0.87
C ASP A 122 -19.02 1.58 1.30
N HIS A 123 -17.87 0.93 1.26
CA HIS A 123 -16.60 1.54 1.57
C HIS A 123 -15.52 1.04 0.60
N SER A 124 -14.90 1.97 -0.12
CA SER A 124 -13.82 1.63 -1.04
C SER A 124 -12.46 1.70 -0.34
N PHE A 125 -11.53 0.84 -0.74
CA PHE A 125 -10.19 0.76 -0.19
C PHE A 125 -9.17 0.26 -1.22
N THR A 126 -7.89 0.39 -0.90
CA THR A 126 -6.78 0.00 -1.77
C THR A 126 -5.98 -1.13 -1.15
N MET A 127 -5.56 -2.09 -1.96
CA MET A 127 -4.63 -3.14 -1.56
C MET A 127 -3.41 -3.15 -2.46
N PHE A 128 -2.25 -3.36 -1.85
CA PHE A 128 -0.99 -3.58 -2.53
C PHE A 128 -0.51 -5.00 -2.24
N GLN A 129 0.10 -5.64 -3.23
CA GLN A 129 0.72 -6.93 -2.99
C GLN A 129 1.88 -6.77 -2.02
N ASN A 130 1.95 -7.63 -1.02
CA ASN A 130 3.14 -7.70 -0.19
C ASN A 130 4.33 -8.19 -1.03
N ARG A 131 5.50 -7.59 -0.86
CA ARG A 131 6.67 -7.84 -1.70
C ARG A 131 7.92 -7.99 -0.85
N LYS A 132 8.70 -9.02 -1.14
CA LYS A 132 10.04 -9.19 -0.60
C LYS A 132 11.04 -8.45 -1.49
N ILE A 133 11.84 -7.60 -0.87
CA ILE A 133 12.84 -6.79 -1.55
C ILE A 133 14.24 -7.31 -1.17
N ALA A 134 15.09 -7.55 -2.18
CA ALA A 134 16.46 -7.94 -1.94
C ALA A 134 17.24 -6.79 -1.25
N PRO A 135 18.12 -7.10 -0.29
CA PRO A 135 18.95 -6.07 0.35
C PRO A 135 19.86 -5.37 -0.67
N ILE A 136 20.00 -4.05 -0.51
CA ILE A 136 20.90 -3.22 -1.34
C ILE A 136 22.02 -2.60 -0.49
N GLY A 137 23.06 -2.07 -1.17
CA GLY A 137 24.13 -1.31 -0.54
C GLY A 137 23.65 0.08 -0.18
N ASN A 138 23.36 0.90 -1.19
CA ASN A 138 22.88 2.26 -1.04
C ASN A 138 21.74 2.55 -2.02
N LEU A 139 20.87 3.48 -1.66
CA LEU A 139 19.87 4.08 -2.55
C LEU A 139 20.31 5.52 -2.86
N VAL A 140 20.78 5.76 -4.08
CA VAL A 140 21.27 7.07 -4.51
C VAL A 140 20.22 7.76 -5.36
N ALA A 141 19.77 8.95 -4.98
CA ALA A 141 18.65 9.64 -5.61
C ALA A 141 19.08 10.93 -6.31
N PHE A 142 18.79 11.02 -7.61
CA PHE A 142 18.90 12.23 -8.42
C PHE A 142 17.54 12.66 -8.93
N GLY A 143 17.35 13.96 -9.09
CA GLY A 143 16.08 14.45 -9.57
C GLY A 143 15.75 15.89 -9.16
N ASP A 144 14.46 16.14 -9.06
CA ASP A 144 13.89 17.45 -8.74
C ASP A 144 13.16 17.46 -7.40
N SER A 145 12.17 18.37 -7.25
CA SER A 145 11.39 18.56 -6.02
C SER A 145 10.62 17.31 -5.56
N LEU A 146 10.30 16.39 -6.48
CA LEU A 146 9.56 15.16 -6.13
C LEU A 146 10.44 14.20 -5.33
N SER A 147 11.77 14.31 -5.43
CA SER A 147 12.75 13.46 -4.73
C SER A 147 13.61 14.22 -3.73
N ASP A 148 13.50 15.56 -3.64
CA ASP A 148 14.30 16.40 -2.75
C ASP A 148 13.93 16.19 -1.28
N MET A 149 14.88 15.67 -0.50
CA MET A 149 14.73 15.44 0.95
C MET A 149 15.17 16.65 1.80
N GLY A 150 15.35 17.84 1.20
CA GLY A 150 15.73 19.08 1.86
C GLY A 150 17.04 19.71 1.36
N ASN A 151 17.58 19.27 0.23
CA ASN A 151 18.78 19.89 -0.35
C ASN A 151 18.53 21.36 -0.74
N ALA A 152 17.40 21.67 -1.38
CA ALA A 152 17.03 23.03 -1.72
C ALA A 152 16.79 23.88 -0.46
N LYS A 153 16.24 23.29 0.60
CA LYS A 153 16.09 23.95 1.90
C LYS A 153 17.44 24.29 2.54
N ASN A 154 18.40 23.39 2.43
CA ASN A 154 19.75 23.59 2.98
C ASN A 154 20.64 24.48 2.08
N SER A 155 20.14 24.89 0.91
CA SER A 155 20.86 25.82 0.03
C SER A 155 20.76 27.27 0.48
N ILE A 156 21.47 28.16 -0.23
CA ILE A 156 21.40 29.61 0.02
C ILE A 156 19.98 30.17 -0.19
N LEU A 157 19.15 29.51 -1.02
CA LEU A 157 17.77 29.94 -1.27
C LEU A 157 16.83 29.60 -0.10
N ASN A 158 17.17 28.59 0.68
CA ASN A 158 16.43 28.17 1.87
C ASN A 158 14.94 27.92 1.56
N VAL A 159 14.64 27.24 0.44
CA VAL A 159 13.28 26.89 -0.01
C VAL A 159 13.07 25.36 0.03
N PRO A 160 11.85 24.90 0.26
CA PRO A 160 10.62 25.64 0.57
C PRO A 160 10.57 26.16 2.01
N ASP A 161 9.58 27.00 2.32
CA ASP A 161 9.36 27.48 3.70
C ASP A 161 8.89 26.35 4.65
N VAL A 162 9.42 26.36 5.85
CA VAL A 162 9.04 25.41 6.91
C VAL A 162 8.57 26.19 8.13
N PRO A 163 7.27 26.13 8.52
CA PRO A 163 6.13 25.56 7.79
C PRO A 163 5.77 26.40 6.55
N PRO A 164 4.86 25.98 5.63
CA PRO A 164 3.94 24.84 5.75
C PRO A 164 4.51 23.50 5.26
N TYR A 165 5.67 23.53 4.61
CA TYR A 165 6.34 22.33 4.13
C TYR A 165 6.98 21.53 5.26
N TRP A 166 7.02 20.19 5.09
CA TRP A 166 7.59 19.32 6.12
C TRP A 166 9.11 19.15 5.92
N GLN A 167 9.89 19.64 6.88
CA GLN A 167 11.34 19.42 6.95
C GLN A 167 12.11 19.70 5.64
N GLY A 168 11.64 20.64 4.82
CA GLY A 168 12.29 21.03 3.56
C GLY A 168 11.96 20.17 2.34
N ARG A 169 11.04 19.20 2.46
CA ARG A 169 10.45 18.51 1.30
C ARG A 169 9.43 19.45 0.64
N PHE A 170 9.21 19.29 -0.67
CA PHE A 170 8.15 20.00 -1.37
C PHE A 170 6.79 19.28 -1.21
N SER A 171 6.46 18.94 0.04
CA SER A 171 5.25 18.23 0.43
C SER A 171 4.96 18.47 1.91
N ASN A 172 3.77 18.04 2.40
CA ASN A 172 3.41 18.05 3.82
C ASN A 172 3.97 16.84 4.62
N GLY A 173 4.86 16.04 4.03
CA GLY A 173 5.49 14.88 4.68
C GLY A 173 6.63 14.29 3.85
N MET A 174 6.92 13.01 4.07
CA MET A 174 7.95 12.28 3.33
C MET A 174 7.66 12.25 1.84
N VAL A 175 8.72 12.23 1.03
CA VAL A 175 8.65 12.00 -0.42
C VAL A 175 8.82 10.53 -0.76
N TRP A 176 8.40 10.09 -1.95
CA TRP A 176 8.33 8.70 -2.38
C TRP A 176 9.63 7.90 -2.17
N VAL A 177 10.78 8.53 -2.42
CA VAL A 177 12.10 7.90 -2.27
C VAL A 177 12.43 7.52 -0.83
N GLU A 178 11.83 8.21 0.16
CA GLU A 178 12.00 7.89 1.58
C GLU A 178 11.24 6.59 1.94
N TYR A 179 10.06 6.35 1.34
CA TYR A 179 9.32 5.09 1.50
C TYR A 179 10.08 3.92 0.86
N VAL A 180 10.66 4.12 -0.32
CA VAL A 180 11.53 3.11 -0.97
C VAL A 180 12.78 2.84 -0.13
N SER A 181 13.43 3.88 0.39
CA SER A 181 14.58 3.76 1.29
C SER A 181 14.26 2.93 2.54
N GLN A 182 13.09 3.18 3.16
CA GLN A 182 12.62 2.40 4.31
C GLN A 182 12.38 0.92 3.95
N ALA A 183 11.78 0.64 2.78
CA ALA A 183 11.54 -0.72 2.33
C ALA A 183 12.84 -1.52 2.12
N TYR A 184 13.88 -0.87 1.61
CA TYR A 184 15.22 -1.45 1.52
C TYR A 184 15.97 -1.50 2.86
N SER A 185 15.43 -0.92 3.92
CA SER A 185 16.10 -0.76 5.23
C SER A 185 17.44 -0.01 5.14
N VAL A 186 17.57 0.91 4.18
CA VAL A 186 18.74 1.79 4.04
C VAL A 186 18.43 3.21 4.48
N THR A 187 19.46 3.96 4.87
CA THR A 187 19.32 5.36 5.27
C THR A 187 19.88 6.26 4.17
N THR A 188 18.99 6.94 3.45
CA THR A 188 19.38 7.94 2.47
C THR A 188 19.43 9.31 3.13
N THR A 189 20.55 10.03 2.98
CA THR A 189 20.74 11.35 3.57
C THR A 189 20.96 12.41 2.48
N VAL A 190 20.61 13.66 2.79
CA VAL A 190 20.82 14.78 1.88
C VAL A 190 22.32 15.12 1.71
N GLY A 191 22.72 15.48 0.50
CA GLY A 191 24.07 15.89 0.20
C GLY A 191 24.19 16.70 -1.08
N SER A 192 25.19 17.60 -1.16
CA SER A 192 25.41 18.42 -2.35
C SER A 192 26.87 18.81 -2.54
N GLY A 193 27.28 19.01 -3.78
CA GLY A 193 28.67 19.33 -4.12
C GLY A 193 29.59 18.23 -3.58
N THR A 194 30.54 18.60 -2.71
CA THR A 194 31.48 17.68 -2.03
C THR A 194 30.95 17.13 -0.71
N GLN A 195 29.76 17.59 -0.25
CA GLN A 195 29.18 17.08 0.99
C GLN A 195 28.65 15.67 0.76
N PRO A 196 28.92 14.72 1.67
CA PRO A 196 28.39 13.37 1.60
C PRO A 196 26.87 13.37 1.69
N GLY A 197 26.25 12.29 1.19
CA GLY A 197 24.81 12.07 1.19
C GLY A 197 24.36 11.51 -0.16
N ASP A 198 23.42 10.59 -0.11
CA ASP A 198 22.98 9.82 -1.28
C ASP A 198 21.75 10.44 -1.97
N ASN A 199 20.98 11.29 -1.28
CA ASN A 199 19.97 12.10 -1.93
C ASN A 199 20.60 13.38 -2.49
N ARG A 200 20.63 13.50 -3.81
CA ARG A 200 21.24 14.61 -4.57
C ARG A 200 20.21 15.46 -5.30
N ALA A 201 18.93 15.11 -5.19
CA ALA A 201 17.83 15.80 -5.84
C ALA A 201 17.66 17.24 -5.29
N PHE A 202 17.31 18.19 -6.17
CA PHE A 202 17.05 19.57 -5.80
C PHE A 202 15.75 20.08 -6.40
N GLY A 203 14.93 20.75 -5.62
CA GLY A 203 13.73 21.43 -6.11
C GLY A 203 14.02 22.38 -7.28
N GLY A 204 13.18 22.33 -8.31
CA GLY A 204 13.31 23.18 -9.50
C GLY A 204 14.38 22.74 -10.52
N SER A 205 15.06 21.59 -10.30
CA SER A 205 16.04 21.06 -11.23
C SER A 205 15.42 20.63 -12.56
N GLN A 206 16.08 20.96 -13.65
CA GLN A 206 15.83 20.49 -15.01
C GLN A 206 16.76 19.32 -15.34
N THR A 207 16.49 18.61 -16.43
CA THR A 207 17.32 17.46 -16.84
C THR A 207 18.71 17.84 -17.31
N GLY A 208 18.94 19.04 -17.86
CA GLY A 208 20.22 19.48 -18.41
C GLY A 208 21.37 19.52 -17.39
N ALA A 209 22.52 20.01 -17.84
CA ALA A 209 23.64 20.38 -16.99
C ALA A 209 23.51 21.83 -16.49
N GLY A 210 24.43 22.27 -15.61
CA GLY A 210 24.45 23.61 -15.07
C GLY A 210 23.46 23.80 -13.91
N PHE A 211 22.86 24.97 -13.88
CA PHE A 211 21.98 25.38 -12.78
C PHE A 211 20.61 25.79 -13.30
N SER A 212 19.57 25.51 -12.55
CA SER A 212 18.21 25.95 -12.84
C SER A 212 18.10 27.49 -12.72
N TYR A 213 16.94 28.03 -13.09
CA TYR A 213 16.63 29.44 -12.86
C TYR A 213 16.68 29.85 -11.37
N LEU A 214 16.62 28.87 -10.45
CA LEU A 214 16.81 29.06 -9.02
C LEU A 214 18.28 28.98 -8.59
N LEU A 215 19.23 28.92 -9.50
CA LEU A 215 20.64 28.69 -9.23
C LEU A 215 20.94 27.41 -8.44
N LEU A 216 20.02 26.44 -8.47
CA LEU A 216 20.19 25.11 -7.91
C LEU A 216 20.69 24.13 -9.00
N PRO A 217 21.51 23.12 -8.65
CA PRO A 217 22.13 22.24 -9.64
C PRO A 217 21.08 21.42 -10.39
N ASN A 218 21.10 21.48 -11.71
CA ASN A 218 20.36 20.59 -12.58
C ASN A 218 20.88 19.16 -12.51
N VAL A 219 20.09 18.18 -12.96
CA VAL A 219 20.37 16.73 -12.79
C VAL A 219 21.77 16.35 -13.32
N GLY A 220 22.18 16.81 -14.49
CA GLY A 220 23.51 16.55 -15.02
C GLY A 220 24.63 17.08 -14.11
N THR A 221 24.42 18.19 -13.41
CA THR A 221 25.36 18.72 -12.43
C THR A 221 25.33 17.92 -11.13
N GLN A 222 24.17 17.47 -10.67
CA GLN A 222 24.05 16.57 -9.51
C GLN A 222 24.88 15.30 -9.73
N ILE A 223 24.67 14.62 -10.86
CA ILE A 223 25.35 13.37 -11.22
C ILE A 223 26.87 13.60 -11.35
N THR A 224 27.29 14.62 -12.11
CA THR A 224 28.71 14.92 -12.30
C THR A 224 29.39 15.25 -10.96
N SER A 225 28.74 16.03 -10.13
CA SER A 225 29.26 16.36 -8.78
C SER A 225 29.38 15.12 -7.90
N TYR A 226 28.40 14.22 -7.90
CA TYR A 226 28.41 13.00 -7.12
C TYR A 226 29.50 12.05 -7.58
N THR A 227 29.56 11.71 -8.85
CA THR A 227 30.53 10.78 -9.42
C THR A 227 31.97 11.28 -9.36
N THR A 228 32.16 12.62 -9.33
CA THR A 228 33.51 13.22 -9.20
C THR A 228 33.99 13.37 -7.77
N ASN A 229 33.08 13.74 -6.83
CA ASN A 229 33.49 14.22 -5.52
C ASN A 229 33.10 13.30 -4.36
N VAL A 230 32.15 12.38 -4.56
CA VAL A 230 31.58 11.55 -3.48
C VAL A 230 31.85 10.08 -3.74
N GLN A 231 31.37 9.54 -4.84
CA GLN A 231 31.52 8.13 -5.19
C GLN A 231 31.79 8.00 -6.68
N SER A 232 33.02 7.65 -7.03
CA SER A 232 33.42 7.48 -8.42
C SER A 232 33.03 6.12 -9.02
N ASN A 233 32.73 5.12 -8.17
CA ASN A 233 32.27 3.80 -8.58
C ASN A 233 31.14 3.34 -7.67
N PHE A 234 30.00 2.98 -8.28
CA PHE A 234 28.90 2.32 -7.58
C PHE A 234 29.27 0.86 -7.27
N ALA A 235 28.80 0.35 -6.14
CA ALA A 235 28.85 -1.07 -5.84
C ALA A 235 27.76 -1.81 -6.64
N SER A 236 27.97 -3.11 -6.90
CA SER A 236 27.05 -3.93 -7.70
C SER A 236 25.66 -4.14 -7.08
N ASN A 237 25.45 -3.69 -5.85
CA ASN A 237 24.19 -3.71 -5.15
C ASN A 237 23.71 -2.30 -4.75
N ASP A 238 24.28 -1.25 -5.32
CA ASP A 238 23.76 0.11 -5.18
C ASP A 238 22.63 0.32 -6.21
N VAL A 239 21.53 0.95 -5.78
CA VAL A 239 20.38 1.27 -6.63
C VAL A 239 20.31 2.78 -6.83
N VAL A 240 20.08 3.21 -8.07
CA VAL A 240 19.98 4.64 -8.42
C VAL A 240 18.55 4.99 -8.77
N THR A 241 17.97 6.01 -8.11
CA THR A 241 16.70 6.61 -8.57
C THR A 241 16.96 7.85 -9.40
N LEU A 242 16.23 7.97 -10.52
CA LEU A 242 16.33 9.12 -11.43
C LEU A 242 14.93 9.56 -11.87
N TRP A 243 14.42 10.64 -11.29
CA TRP A 243 13.12 11.22 -11.63
C TRP A 243 13.23 12.71 -11.89
N ALA A 244 13.06 13.12 -13.15
CA ALA A 244 13.16 14.50 -13.59
C ALA A 244 12.47 14.72 -14.94
N GLY A 245 12.35 15.99 -15.35
CA GLY A 245 11.77 16.41 -16.63
C GLY A 245 10.54 17.30 -16.48
N GLY A 246 9.86 17.26 -15.31
CA GLY A 246 8.71 18.11 -15.05
C GLY A 246 9.04 19.60 -15.17
N ASN A 247 10.16 20.03 -14.60
CA ASN A 247 10.59 21.43 -14.64
C ASN A 247 11.01 21.91 -16.02
N ASP A 248 11.45 21.01 -16.90
CA ASP A 248 11.78 21.32 -18.30
C ASP A 248 10.53 21.79 -19.05
N PHE A 249 9.36 21.17 -18.79
CA PHE A 249 8.07 21.56 -19.37
C PHE A 249 7.41 22.74 -18.64
N LEU A 250 7.57 22.84 -17.33
CA LEU A 250 6.92 23.89 -16.54
C LEU A 250 7.61 25.26 -16.71
N TYR A 251 8.94 25.28 -16.74
CA TYR A 251 9.75 26.51 -16.67
C TYR A 251 10.86 26.58 -17.73
N GLY A 252 11.11 25.47 -18.41
CA GLY A 252 12.12 25.38 -19.47
C GLY A 252 11.56 25.67 -20.87
N THR A 253 12.43 25.48 -21.84
CA THR A 253 12.12 25.55 -23.28
C THR A 253 12.47 24.25 -23.99
N ALA A 254 12.86 23.22 -23.24
CA ALA A 254 13.19 21.91 -23.78
C ALA A 254 11.92 21.19 -24.26
N ASN A 255 12.06 20.44 -25.35
CA ASN A 255 11.03 19.52 -25.82
C ASN A 255 11.35 18.10 -25.36
N SER A 256 10.41 17.18 -25.60
CA SER A 256 10.55 15.76 -25.22
C SER A 256 11.84 15.11 -25.75
N ASP A 257 12.31 15.45 -26.97
CA ASP A 257 13.55 14.89 -27.54
C ASP A 257 14.79 15.30 -26.74
N THR A 258 14.88 16.58 -26.37
CA THR A 258 15.99 17.10 -25.55
C THR A 258 16.04 16.46 -24.18
N ILE A 259 14.87 16.30 -23.54
CA ILE A 259 14.77 15.73 -22.19
C ILE A 259 15.19 14.25 -22.23
N VAL A 260 14.71 13.48 -23.21
CA VAL A 260 15.09 12.07 -23.39
C VAL A 260 16.59 11.92 -23.66
N ALA A 261 17.18 12.77 -24.49
CA ALA A 261 18.62 12.77 -24.75
C ALA A 261 19.44 13.07 -23.48
N ASN A 262 18.96 13.98 -22.63
CA ASN A 262 19.56 14.21 -21.31
C ASN A 262 19.49 12.96 -20.43
N MET A 263 18.31 12.31 -20.33
CA MET A 263 18.11 11.09 -19.56
C MET A 263 19.04 9.96 -20.04
N GLU A 264 19.16 9.77 -21.36
CA GLU A 264 20.11 8.81 -21.92
C GLU A 264 21.55 9.10 -21.47
N SER A 265 21.99 10.37 -21.60
CA SER A 265 23.32 10.80 -21.18
C SER A 265 23.57 10.51 -19.70
N HIS A 266 22.57 10.74 -18.84
CA HIS A 266 22.65 10.51 -17.41
C HIS A 266 22.77 9.04 -17.07
N ILE A 267 21.93 8.18 -17.66
CA ILE A 267 21.99 6.73 -17.43
C ILE A 267 23.33 6.16 -17.89
N ARG A 268 23.82 6.57 -19.07
CA ARG A 268 25.14 6.15 -19.56
C ARG A 268 26.30 6.63 -18.68
N GLN A 269 26.22 7.86 -18.15
CA GLN A 269 27.24 8.39 -17.23
C GLN A 269 27.24 7.62 -15.90
N LEU A 270 26.08 7.31 -15.34
CA LEU A 270 25.94 6.53 -14.11
C LEU A 270 26.39 5.08 -14.32
N PHE A 271 26.02 4.47 -15.46
CA PHE A 271 26.52 3.13 -15.86
C PHE A 271 28.05 3.09 -15.99
N ALA A 272 28.64 4.10 -16.62
CA ALA A 272 30.10 4.21 -16.71
C ALA A 272 30.78 4.36 -15.34
N ALA A 273 30.06 4.85 -14.33
CA ALA A 273 30.49 4.89 -12.92
C ALA A 273 30.10 3.61 -12.13
N GLY A 274 29.60 2.56 -12.79
CA GLY A 274 29.33 1.26 -12.20
C GLY A 274 27.89 1.03 -11.73
N ALA A 275 26.97 1.96 -11.92
CA ALA A 275 25.55 1.75 -11.60
C ALA A 275 24.90 0.83 -12.65
N ASP A 276 24.29 -0.26 -12.22
CA ASP A 276 23.65 -1.26 -13.09
C ASP A 276 22.18 -1.51 -12.76
N GLU A 277 21.67 -0.97 -11.64
CA GLU A 277 20.27 -1.06 -11.23
C GLU A 277 19.66 0.33 -11.00
N PHE A 278 18.50 0.57 -11.63
CA PHE A 278 17.83 1.87 -11.64
C PHE A 278 16.34 1.77 -11.31
N ILE A 279 15.81 2.81 -10.66
CA ILE A 279 14.36 3.05 -10.52
C ILE A 279 14.05 4.36 -11.24
N ILE A 280 13.29 4.28 -12.33
CA ILE A 280 13.01 5.43 -13.18
C ILE A 280 11.50 5.62 -13.37
N PRO A 281 10.87 6.55 -12.63
CA PRO A 281 9.51 6.95 -12.90
C PRO A 281 9.40 7.76 -14.20
N ASN A 282 8.31 7.57 -14.95
CA ASN A 282 7.94 8.50 -15.99
C ASN A 282 7.27 9.76 -15.39
N LEU A 283 6.89 10.72 -16.21
CA LEU A 283 6.23 11.95 -15.72
C LEU A 283 4.74 11.70 -15.48
N PRO A 284 4.19 12.19 -14.35
CA PRO A 284 2.75 12.20 -14.11
C PRO A 284 2.04 13.15 -15.10
N PRO A 285 0.68 13.14 -15.15
CA PRO A 285 -0.08 14.02 -16.04
C PRO A 285 0.02 15.49 -15.59
N LEU A 286 1.11 16.19 -15.97
CA LEU A 286 1.39 17.56 -15.56
C LEU A 286 0.26 18.52 -15.92
N GLU A 287 -0.44 18.24 -17.03
CA GLU A 287 -1.61 19.01 -17.47
C GLU A 287 -2.74 19.02 -16.44
N LYS A 288 -2.77 18.07 -15.51
CA LYS A 288 -3.78 17.99 -14.44
C LYS A 288 -3.38 18.71 -13.16
N THR A 289 -2.13 19.20 -13.05
CA THR A 289 -1.71 19.98 -11.88
C THR A 289 -2.46 21.30 -11.78
N PRO A 290 -2.76 21.83 -10.58
CA PRO A 290 -3.40 23.12 -10.40
C PRO A 290 -2.66 24.27 -11.10
N GLU A 291 -1.34 24.22 -11.20
CA GLU A 291 -0.51 25.19 -11.91
C GLU A 291 -0.84 25.22 -13.40
N ILE A 292 -0.88 24.08 -14.05
CA ILE A 292 -1.14 24.00 -15.49
C ILE A 292 -2.62 24.23 -15.79
N GLN A 293 -3.53 23.78 -14.92
CA GLN A 293 -4.96 24.04 -15.04
C GLN A 293 -5.30 25.53 -14.97
N SER A 294 -4.44 26.36 -14.38
CA SER A 294 -4.58 27.82 -14.38
C SER A 294 -4.20 28.49 -15.70
N ARG A 295 -3.53 27.76 -16.61
CA ARG A 295 -3.08 28.24 -17.92
C ARG A 295 -4.16 28.09 -18.99
N SER A 296 -3.94 28.64 -20.18
CA SER A 296 -4.87 28.48 -21.30
C SER A 296 -5.01 27.02 -21.74
N GLN A 297 -6.18 26.65 -22.27
CA GLN A 297 -6.46 25.29 -22.75
C GLN A 297 -5.41 24.80 -23.77
N THR A 298 -4.93 25.70 -24.66
CA THR A 298 -3.87 25.36 -25.61
C THR A 298 -2.56 24.99 -24.92
N GLN A 299 -2.20 25.69 -23.84
CA GLN A 299 -0.99 25.38 -23.08
C GLN A 299 -1.14 24.06 -22.32
N GLN A 300 -2.32 23.79 -21.75
CA GLN A 300 -2.62 22.51 -21.09
C GLN A 300 -2.47 21.34 -22.08
N GLN A 301 -3.08 21.45 -23.25
CA GLN A 301 -3.02 20.41 -24.31
C GLN A 301 -1.59 20.21 -24.82
N ASN A 302 -0.83 21.29 -25.04
CA ASN A 302 0.55 21.19 -25.49
C ASN A 302 1.43 20.47 -24.46
N ILE A 303 1.32 20.82 -23.18
CA ILE A 303 2.08 20.18 -22.11
C ILE A 303 1.69 18.69 -22.01
N GLY A 304 0.40 18.36 -22.00
CA GLY A 304 -0.04 16.96 -21.96
C GLY A 304 0.48 16.14 -23.15
N SER A 305 0.50 16.72 -24.36
CA SER A 305 1.04 16.06 -25.55
C SER A 305 2.56 15.84 -25.47
N GLU A 306 3.32 16.83 -24.96
CA GLU A 306 4.77 16.70 -24.77
C GLU A 306 5.12 15.70 -23.68
N VAL A 307 4.37 15.65 -22.56
CA VAL A 307 4.52 14.67 -21.48
C VAL A 307 4.28 13.25 -22.02
N ALA A 308 3.19 13.06 -22.77
CA ALA A 308 2.89 11.76 -23.39
C ALA A 308 4.00 11.32 -24.37
N SER A 309 4.50 12.27 -25.20
CA SER A 309 5.63 12.06 -26.10
C SER A 309 6.91 11.66 -25.34
N TYR A 310 7.23 12.39 -24.27
CA TYR A 310 8.38 12.08 -23.40
C TYR A 310 8.26 10.68 -22.80
N ASN A 311 7.13 10.35 -22.19
CA ASN A 311 6.91 9.06 -21.54
C ASN A 311 7.07 7.89 -22.51
N GLY A 312 6.52 8.00 -23.73
CA GLY A 312 6.69 6.96 -24.76
C GLY A 312 8.14 6.82 -25.24
N LYS A 313 8.87 7.93 -25.41
CA LYS A 313 10.28 7.93 -25.78
C LYS A 313 11.17 7.40 -24.66
N LEU A 314 10.88 7.76 -23.40
CA LEU A 314 11.61 7.25 -22.23
C LEU A 314 11.46 5.73 -22.11
N ALA A 315 10.27 5.18 -22.27
CA ALA A 315 10.04 3.74 -22.27
C ALA A 315 10.86 3.03 -23.36
N THR A 316 10.90 3.60 -24.57
CA THR A 316 11.72 3.08 -25.68
C THR A 316 13.22 3.16 -25.37
N LEU A 317 13.68 4.27 -24.82
CA LEU A 317 15.07 4.47 -24.39
C LEU A 317 15.47 3.43 -23.34
N ILE A 318 14.67 3.24 -22.31
CA ILE A 318 14.93 2.26 -21.24
C ILE A 318 15.07 0.85 -21.83
N ALA A 319 14.13 0.41 -22.68
CA ALA A 319 14.19 -0.90 -23.31
C ALA A 319 15.49 -1.09 -24.12
N ASN A 320 15.91 -0.06 -24.89
CA ASN A 320 17.16 -0.08 -25.66
C ASN A 320 18.39 -0.17 -24.75
N LEU A 321 18.44 0.63 -23.68
CA LEU A 321 19.58 0.65 -22.76
C LEU A 321 19.70 -0.66 -21.96
N GLN A 322 18.60 -1.25 -21.54
CA GLN A 322 18.60 -2.58 -20.90
C GLN A 322 19.19 -3.64 -21.86
N ALA A 323 18.76 -3.63 -23.13
CA ALA A 323 19.29 -4.56 -24.13
C ALA A 323 20.77 -4.32 -24.49
N GLU A 324 21.20 -3.06 -24.54
CA GLU A 324 22.56 -2.67 -24.94
C GLU A 324 23.56 -2.84 -23.80
N LEU A 325 23.21 -2.38 -22.59
CA LEU A 325 24.14 -2.26 -21.46
C LEU A 325 24.01 -3.40 -20.45
N GLY A 326 22.92 -4.19 -20.50
CA GLY A 326 22.62 -5.23 -19.51
C GLY A 326 22.21 -4.70 -18.13
N ILE A 327 21.79 -3.43 -18.05
CA ILE A 327 21.30 -2.81 -16.82
C ILE A 327 19.90 -3.28 -16.48
N GLN A 328 19.56 -3.27 -15.20
CA GLN A 328 18.20 -3.47 -14.72
C GLN A 328 17.51 -2.12 -14.48
N VAL A 329 16.31 -1.92 -15.03
CA VAL A 329 15.54 -0.71 -14.81
C VAL A 329 14.12 -1.07 -14.35
N HIS A 330 13.79 -0.67 -13.14
CA HIS A 330 12.44 -0.70 -12.58
C HIS A 330 11.71 0.56 -13.02
N SER A 331 10.88 0.43 -14.06
CA SER A 331 10.09 1.55 -14.59
C SER A 331 8.82 1.74 -13.77
N ILE A 332 8.56 2.98 -13.31
CA ILE A 332 7.34 3.32 -12.60
C ILE A 332 6.46 4.18 -13.51
N ASP A 333 5.27 3.70 -13.84
CA ASP A 333 4.31 4.46 -14.66
C ASP A 333 3.53 5.46 -13.81
N ALA A 334 4.21 6.55 -13.40
CA ALA A 334 3.60 7.61 -12.61
C ALA A 334 2.41 8.28 -13.34
N TYR A 335 2.39 8.26 -14.69
CA TYR A 335 1.27 8.78 -15.47
C TYR A 335 0.00 7.96 -15.25
N ALA A 336 0.10 6.63 -15.36
CA ALA A 336 -1.00 5.73 -15.10
C ALA A 336 -1.44 5.79 -13.63
N ILE A 337 -0.48 5.70 -12.69
CA ILE A 337 -0.73 5.76 -11.24
C ILE A 337 -1.55 7.00 -10.85
N PHE A 338 -1.15 8.20 -11.31
CA PHE A 338 -1.90 9.42 -11.01
C PHE A 338 -3.31 9.40 -11.61
N ASN A 339 -3.47 8.90 -12.84
CA ASN A 339 -4.79 8.79 -13.47
C ASN A 339 -5.70 7.82 -12.72
N ASP A 340 -5.20 6.65 -12.35
CA ASP A 340 -5.95 5.63 -11.62
C ASP A 340 -6.37 6.12 -10.23
N ILE A 341 -5.46 6.80 -9.52
CA ILE A 341 -5.76 7.43 -8.22
C ILE A 341 -6.85 8.50 -8.37
N MET A 342 -6.80 9.35 -9.40
CA MET A 342 -7.82 10.37 -9.61
C MET A 342 -9.20 9.79 -9.93
N VAL A 343 -9.24 8.65 -10.62
CA VAL A 343 -10.49 7.94 -10.92
C VAL A 343 -11.03 7.22 -9.68
N ASN A 344 -10.15 6.55 -8.93
CA ASN A 344 -10.52 5.72 -7.77
C ASN A 344 -10.25 6.45 -6.44
N LYS A 345 -10.38 7.77 -6.42
CA LYS A 345 -10.03 8.64 -5.29
C LYS A 345 -10.67 8.21 -3.96
N ASP A 346 -11.90 7.70 -4.00
CA ASP A 346 -12.64 7.29 -2.81
C ASP A 346 -12.00 6.07 -2.11
N ALA A 347 -11.36 5.16 -2.88
CA ALA A 347 -10.61 4.01 -2.35
C ALA A 347 -9.33 4.42 -1.61
N LEU A 348 -8.96 5.68 -1.67
CA LEU A 348 -7.77 6.26 -1.04
C LEU A 348 -8.13 7.33 -0.01
N GLY A 349 -9.43 7.53 0.25
CA GLY A 349 -9.93 8.57 1.12
C GLY A 349 -9.69 9.99 0.61
N LEU A 350 -9.47 10.16 -0.71
CA LEU A 350 -9.21 11.46 -1.31
C LEU A 350 -10.52 12.15 -1.70
N VAL A 351 -10.70 13.38 -1.26
CA VAL A 351 -11.88 14.21 -1.61
C VAL A 351 -11.57 15.21 -2.72
N ASN A 352 -10.32 15.61 -2.90
CA ASN A 352 -9.95 16.65 -3.85
C ASN A 352 -8.75 16.26 -4.73
N THR A 353 -9.00 16.13 -6.02
CA THR A 353 -8.01 15.75 -7.04
C THR A 353 -7.61 16.92 -7.98
N GLN A 354 -8.13 18.13 -7.76
CA GLN A 354 -7.98 19.25 -8.69
C GLN A 354 -7.35 20.49 -8.05
N SER A 355 -7.61 20.75 -6.79
CA SER A 355 -7.13 21.95 -6.10
C SER A 355 -5.95 21.64 -5.20
N ALA A 356 -5.13 22.65 -4.96
CA ALA A 356 -4.08 22.60 -3.96
C ALA A 356 -4.64 22.69 -2.53
N ALA A 357 -4.08 21.88 -1.61
CA ALA A 357 -4.41 21.94 -0.18
C ALA A 357 -3.85 23.22 0.48
N CYS A 358 -2.77 23.76 -0.05
CA CYS A 358 -2.19 25.04 0.35
C CYS A 358 -2.47 26.11 -0.72
N SER A 359 -3.24 27.13 -0.36
CA SER A 359 -3.67 28.19 -1.27
C SER A 359 -2.76 29.42 -1.17
N GLY A 360 -1.52 29.28 -1.64
CA GLY A 360 -0.52 30.33 -1.65
C GLY A 360 0.21 30.48 -2.99
N GLY A 361 1.33 31.18 -2.98
CA GLY A 361 2.21 31.29 -4.13
C GLY A 361 2.34 32.69 -4.74
N ALA A 362 2.05 33.73 -3.97
CA ALA A 362 2.29 35.14 -4.36
C ALA A 362 3.61 35.68 -3.75
N GLY A 363 4.62 34.83 -3.61
CA GLY A 363 5.92 35.22 -3.09
C GLY A 363 6.74 36.09 -4.04
N LEU A 364 7.96 36.50 -3.62
CA LEU A 364 8.90 37.28 -4.40
C LEU A 364 9.33 36.58 -5.71
N LEU A 365 9.33 35.24 -5.69
CA LEU A 365 9.58 34.39 -6.86
C LEU A 365 8.24 33.82 -7.34
N PRO A 366 7.96 33.80 -8.66
CA PRO A 366 6.73 33.25 -9.22
C PRO A 366 6.76 31.72 -9.25
N LEU A 367 6.92 31.11 -8.07
CA LEU A 367 6.95 29.67 -7.88
C LEU A 367 5.55 29.16 -7.52
N PRO A 368 5.17 27.97 -7.94
CA PRO A 368 3.87 27.36 -7.59
C PRO A 368 3.85 26.79 -6.16
N ILE A 369 4.69 27.32 -5.27
CA ILE A 369 4.86 26.88 -3.89
C ILE A 369 4.21 27.85 -2.91
N CYS A 370 3.85 27.32 -1.73
CA CYS A 370 3.35 28.13 -0.63
C CYS A 370 4.47 28.79 0.18
N ASN A 371 4.13 29.90 0.85
CA ASN A 371 5.02 30.60 1.76
C ASN A 371 4.56 30.40 3.21
N ASN A 372 5.41 30.73 4.15
CA ASN A 372 5.05 30.73 5.56
C ASN A 372 3.86 31.67 5.82
N GLY A 373 2.81 31.12 6.44
CA GLY A 373 1.58 31.85 6.72
C GLY A 373 0.48 31.73 5.65
N ASP A 374 0.76 31.09 4.52
CA ASP A 374 -0.29 30.77 3.54
C ASP A 374 -1.27 29.75 4.11
N PRO A 375 -2.59 29.88 3.79
CA PRO A 375 -3.60 28.98 4.32
C PRO A 375 -3.43 27.56 3.82
N VAL A 376 -3.46 26.61 4.74
CA VAL A 376 -3.49 25.16 4.46
C VAL A 376 -4.81 24.60 5.02
N VAL A 377 -5.48 23.75 4.23
CA VAL A 377 -6.70 23.08 4.68
C VAL A 377 -6.42 22.11 5.83
N SER A 378 -7.39 21.88 6.72
CA SER A 378 -7.21 20.99 7.88
C SER A 378 -7.13 19.51 7.49
N ASN A 379 -7.75 19.11 6.37
CA ASN A 379 -7.81 17.76 5.82
C ASN A 379 -6.84 17.58 4.64
N VAL A 380 -5.63 18.07 4.77
CA VAL A 380 -4.61 18.09 3.69
C VAL A 380 -4.33 16.72 3.09
N ASP A 381 -4.44 15.64 3.87
CA ASP A 381 -4.18 14.27 3.43
C ASP A 381 -5.30 13.70 2.52
N GLU A 382 -6.43 14.40 2.41
CA GLU A 382 -7.52 14.07 1.50
C GLU A 382 -7.37 14.75 0.12
N TYR A 383 -6.23 15.42 -0.12
CA TYR A 383 -5.92 16.10 -1.38
C TYR A 383 -4.81 15.39 -2.14
N VAL A 384 -4.91 15.39 -3.48
CA VAL A 384 -3.84 14.92 -4.36
C VAL A 384 -2.66 15.90 -4.34
N PHE A 385 -2.92 17.19 -4.42
CA PHE A 385 -1.89 18.24 -4.51
C PHE A 385 -1.75 19.02 -3.20
N PHE A 386 -0.51 19.10 -2.70
CA PHE A 386 -0.19 19.94 -1.54
C PHE A 386 -0.18 21.43 -1.93
N ASP A 387 0.57 21.78 -2.97
CA ASP A 387 0.57 23.11 -3.59
C ASP A 387 0.15 23.01 -5.07
N LYS A 388 0.43 24.04 -5.86
CA LYS A 388 -0.02 24.05 -7.26
C LYS A 388 0.69 23.05 -8.18
N ALA A 389 1.81 22.47 -7.77
CA ALA A 389 2.63 21.55 -8.57
C ALA A 389 2.96 20.24 -7.87
N HIS A 390 3.05 20.25 -6.55
CA HIS A 390 3.59 19.13 -5.80
C HIS A 390 2.50 18.29 -5.15
N PRO A 391 2.66 16.96 -5.12
CA PRO A 391 1.73 16.06 -4.48
C PRO A 391 1.81 16.13 -2.94
N THR A 392 0.73 15.73 -2.27
CA THR A 392 0.71 15.53 -0.83
C THR A 392 1.56 14.31 -0.41
N ARG A 393 1.85 14.20 0.90
CA ARG A 393 2.52 13.02 1.46
C ARG A 393 1.77 11.72 1.17
N MET A 394 0.43 11.76 1.11
CA MET A 394 -0.38 10.58 0.77
C MET A 394 -0.09 10.11 -0.65
N MET A 395 -0.04 11.03 -1.61
CA MET A 395 0.36 10.70 -2.98
C MET A 395 1.78 10.16 -3.07
N HIS A 396 2.72 10.73 -2.32
CA HIS A 396 4.09 10.21 -2.26
C HIS A 396 4.15 8.80 -1.64
N GLN A 397 3.33 8.52 -0.65
CA GLN A 397 3.20 7.18 -0.08
C GLN A 397 2.72 6.18 -1.13
N TYR A 398 1.68 6.50 -1.90
CA TYR A 398 1.17 5.63 -2.96
C TYR A 398 2.21 5.43 -4.07
N ILE A 399 2.88 6.49 -4.54
CA ILE A 399 3.97 6.36 -5.50
C ILE A 399 5.07 5.43 -4.95
N GLY A 400 5.41 5.56 -3.67
CA GLY A 400 6.36 4.68 -2.98
C GLY A 400 5.89 3.23 -2.95
N ARG A 401 4.60 2.97 -2.67
CA ARG A 401 4.01 1.61 -2.71
C ARG A 401 4.13 0.99 -4.11
N PHE A 402 3.72 1.70 -5.16
CA PHE A 402 3.86 1.22 -6.54
C PHE A 402 5.33 0.98 -6.94
N ALA A 403 6.25 1.84 -6.45
CA ALA A 403 7.67 1.62 -6.68
C ALA A 403 8.17 0.33 -6.01
N ILE A 404 7.74 0.07 -4.77
CA ILE A 404 8.07 -1.16 -4.03
C ILE A 404 7.52 -2.39 -4.78
N GLU A 405 6.31 -2.33 -5.30
CA GLU A 405 5.75 -3.42 -6.10
C GLU A 405 6.52 -3.68 -7.40
N ALA A 406 7.01 -2.63 -8.05
CA ALA A 406 7.82 -2.78 -9.27
C ALA A 406 9.22 -3.36 -9.02
N ILE A 407 9.77 -3.16 -7.83
CA ILE A 407 11.10 -3.61 -7.43
C ILE A 407 11.05 -5.02 -6.83
N GLY A 408 10.09 -5.27 -5.96
CA GLY A 408 10.02 -6.46 -5.13
C GLY A 408 9.48 -7.69 -5.86
N GLN A 409 9.81 -8.85 -5.35
CA GLN A 409 9.19 -10.11 -5.73
C GLN A 409 7.95 -10.34 -4.86
N ALA A 410 6.89 -10.89 -5.44
CA ALA A 410 5.67 -11.21 -4.72
C ALA A 410 5.95 -12.17 -3.55
N ASP A 411 5.42 -11.86 -2.39
CA ASP A 411 5.44 -12.64 -1.14
C ASP A 411 4.07 -12.38 -0.51
N THR A 412 3.08 -13.15 -0.99
CA THR A 412 1.66 -12.81 -0.81
C THR A 412 1.20 -12.84 0.64
N ASP A 413 1.72 -13.74 1.46
CA ASP A 413 1.38 -13.86 2.88
C ASP A 413 2.41 -13.23 3.82
N GLY A 414 3.60 -12.90 3.31
CA GLY A 414 4.63 -12.19 4.07
C GLY A 414 5.47 -13.09 4.98
N ASP A 415 5.54 -14.38 4.69
CA ASP A 415 6.31 -15.36 5.47
C ASP A 415 7.83 -15.31 5.15
N GLY A 416 8.21 -14.56 4.11
CA GLY A 416 9.60 -14.36 3.67
C GLY A 416 10.03 -15.30 2.56
N ILE A 417 9.19 -16.19 2.06
CA ILE A 417 9.39 -17.00 0.87
C ILE A 417 8.56 -16.38 -0.26
N VAL A 418 9.17 -16.17 -1.42
CA VAL A 418 8.46 -15.54 -2.55
C VAL A 418 7.50 -16.52 -3.22
N ASP A 419 6.35 -16.04 -3.71
CA ASP A 419 5.27 -16.85 -4.29
C ASP A 419 5.74 -17.91 -5.32
N GLY A 420 6.79 -17.61 -6.07
CA GLY A 420 7.35 -18.54 -7.06
C GLY A 420 8.14 -19.72 -6.47
N MET A 421 8.44 -19.69 -5.17
CA MET A 421 9.16 -20.72 -4.42
C MET A 421 8.32 -21.25 -3.24
N ASP A 422 7.21 -20.60 -2.96
CA ASP A 422 6.32 -20.89 -1.86
C ASP A 422 5.26 -21.90 -2.28
N LEU A 423 5.22 -23.06 -1.58
CA LEU A 423 4.21 -24.09 -1.76
C LEU A 423 2.94 -23.81 -0.93
N CYS A 424 3.03 -22.91 0.06
CA CYS A 424 1.96 -22.60 1.00
C CYS A 424 1.62 -21.10 0.99
N ILE A 425 1.31 -20.53 -0.17
CA ILE A 425 1.13 -19.08 -0.45
C ILE A 425 0.14 -18.34 0.47
N TRP A 426 -0.49 -19.02 1.41
CA TRP A 426 -1.36 -18.47 2.45
C TRP A 426 -1.04 -19.09 3.80
N THR A 427 0.05 -18.68 4.43
CA THR A 427 0.45 -19.11 5.77
C THR A 427 -0.06 -18.12 6.81
N GLU A 428 -0.95 -18.57 7.71
CA GLU A 428 -1.51 -17.68 8.75
C GLU A 428 -0.49 -17.36 9.87
N ASP A 429 0.36 -18.32 10.24
CA ASP A 429 1.44 -18.13 11.22
C ASP A 429 2.78 -18.08 10.51
N VAL A 430 3.18 -16.89 10.10
CA VAL A 430 4.43 -16.60 9.40
C VAL A 430 5.67 -16.62 10.32
N SER A 431 5.50 -16.87 11.62
CA SER A 431 6.61 -16.81 12.59
C SER A 431 7.61 -17.95 12.44
N THR A 432 7.19 -19.09 11.89
CA THR A 432 8.03 -20.28 11.69
C THR A 432 7.57 -21.07 10.46
N VAL A 433 8.15 -20.77 9.32
CA VAL A 433 7.96 -21.54 8.08
C VAL A 433 9.23 -22.30 7.73
N ASP A 434 9.10 -23.36 6.93
CA ASP A 434 10.24 -24.07 6.34
C ASP A 434 10.74 -23.39 5.06
N SER A 435 11.65 -24.03 4.33
CA SER A 435 12.21 -23.51 3.07
C SER A 435 11.19 -23.42 1.93
N ASP A 436 10.05 -24.08 2.07
CA ASP A 436 8.98 -24.15 1.07
C ASP A 436 7.79 -23.24 1.44
N GLY A 437 7.96 -22.37 2.45
CA GLY A 437 6.93 -21.41 2.91
C GLY A 437 5.82 -22.02 3.77
N CYS A 438 5.95 -23.27 4.19
CA CYS A 438 4.90 -23.96 4.94
C CYS A 438 5.14 -23.91 6.45
N SER A 439 4.12 -23.47 7.20
CA SER A 439 4.10 -23.62 8.65
C SER A 439 3.95 -25.10 9.06
N TRP A 440 4.34 -25.43 10.30
CA TRP A 440 4.16 -26.79 10.82
C TRP A 440 2.71 -27.30 10.63
N ALA A 441 1.74 -26.44 10.80
CA ALA A 441 0.32 -26.81 10.71
C ALA A 441 -0.15 -27.19 9.27
N GLN A 442 0.56 -26.72 8.26
CA GLN A 442 0.25 -26.93 6.84
C GLN A 442 1.00 -28.13 6.25
N ARG A 443 1.99 -28.66 6.98
CA ARG A 443 2.77 -29.82 6.55
C ARG A 443 2.09 -31.12 6.91
N ASP A 444 2.49 -32.16 6.22
CA ASP A 444 2.22 -33.58 6.49
C ASP A 444 3.60 -34.26 6.63
N ASP A 445 4.06 -34.38 7.89
CA ASP A 445 5.45 -34.78 8.16
C ASP A 445 5.69 -36.30 7.99
N ASP A 446 4.64 -37.11 8.04
CA ASP A 446 4.74 -38.57 7.88
C ASP A 446 4.14 -39.12 6.56
N GLY A 447 3.47 -38.25 5.79
CA GLY A 447 3.00 -38.55 4.43
C GLY A 447 1.75 -39.42 4.39
N ASP A 448 0.90 -39.32 5.40
CA ASP A 448 -0.34 -40.07 5.51
C ASP A 448 -1.56 -39.37 4.94
N LEU A 449 -1.39 -38.13 4.40
CA LEU A 449 -2.37 -37.22 3.80
C LEU A 449 -3.25 -36.46 4.82
N VAL A 450 -2.89 -36.49 6.09
CA VAL A 450 -3.48 -35.67 7.15
C VAL A 450 -2.45 -34.64 7.61
N LEU A 451 -2.81 -33.37 7.57
CA LEU A 451 -1.89 -32.32 7.96
C LEU A 451 -1.59 -32.35 9.46
N ASN A 452 -0.35 -32.03 9.85
CA ASN A 452 0.11 -32.08 11.25
C ASN A 452 -0.86 -31.39 12.24
N ALA A 453 -1.54 -30.31 11.83
CA ALA A 453 -2.52 -29.62 12.70
C ALA A 453 -3.78 -30.47 13.01
N LYS A 454 -4.06 -31.49 12.22
CA LYS A 454 -5.22 -32.38 12.36
C LYS A 454 -4.83 -33.82 12.71
N ASP A 455 -3.55 -34.12 12.56
CA ASP A 455 -3.01 -35.44 12.80
C ASP A 455 -2.86 -35.69 14.32
N GLU A 456 -3.63 -36.65 14.84
CA GLU A 456 -3.57 -37.10 16.23
C GLU A 456 -2.54 -38.22 16.43
N CYS A 457 -2.06 -38.83 15.35
CA CYS A 457 -1.17 -39.97 15.34
C CYS A 457 0.12 -39.74 14.53
N PRO A 458 0.95 -38.73 14.87
CA PRO A 458 2.14 -38.42 14.08
C PRO A 458 3.11 -39.61 14.02
N GLY A 459 3.63 -39.86 12.82
CA GLY A 459 4.56 -40.96 12.57
C GLY A 459 3.90 -42.23 12.05
N THR A 460 2.78 -42.07 11.37
CA THR A 460 2.10 -43.17 10.66
C THR A 460 3.02 -43.77 9.60
N ALA A 461 3.00 -45.11 9.49
CA ALA A 461 3.85 -45.83 8.53
C ALA A 461 3.46 -45.47 7.08
N LEU A 462 4.45 -45.12 6.27
CA LEU A 462 4.24 -44.71 4.87
C LEU A 462 3.38 -45.73 4.10
N GLY A 463 2.23 -45.29 3.59
CA GLY A 463 1.29 -46.09 2.82
C GLY A 463 0.29 -46.89 3.68
N ALA A 464 0.26 -46.71 5.00
CA ALA A 464 -0.81 -47.19 5.84
C ALA A 464 -2.13 -46.48 5.50
N THR A 465 -3.25 -47.19 5.71
CA THR A 465 -4.57 -46.55 5.60
C THR A 465 -4.88 -45.90 6.93
N VAL A 466 -5.25 -44.61 6.91
CA VAL A 466 -5.59 -43.84 8.10
C VAL A 466 -7.04 -43.39 8.09
N ASP A 467 -7.54 -43.01 9.24
CA ASP A 467 -8.83 -42.35 9.41
C ASP A 467 -8.69 -40.80 9.23
N GLU A 468 -9.76 -40.04 9.49
CA GLU A 468 -9.80 -38.58 9.35
C GLU A 468 -8.87 -37.86 10.32
N SER A 469 -8.36 -38.51 11.36
CA SER A 469 -7.43 -37.99 12.35
C SER A 469 -5.98 -38.45 12.16
N GLY A 470 -5.63 -39.07 11.03
CA GLY A 470 -4.27 -39.54 10.73
C GLY A 470 -3.87 -40.86 11.41
N CYS A 471 -4.81 -41.54 12.04
CA CYS A 471 -4.49 -42.76 12.79
C CYS A 471 -4.72 -44.03 11.96
N SER A 472 -3.69 -44.86 11.82
CA SER A 472 -3.80 -46.22 11.26
C SER A 472 -4.33 -47.21 12.32
N ASP A 473 -4.83 -48.37 11.85
CA ASP A 473 -5.30 -49.41 12.76
C ASP A 473 -4.16 -49.95 13.66
N GLU A 474 -2.89 -49.86 13.23
CA GLU A 474 -1.73 -50.19 14.07
C GLU A 474 -1.48 -49.22 15.21
N GLN A 475 -1.98 -48.00 15.11
CA GLN A 475 -1.80 -46.94 16.12
C GLN A 475 -2.98 -46.80 17.05
N LYS A 476 -4.17 -47.27 16.63
CA LYS A 476 -5.40 -47.22 17.45
C LYS A 476 -5.54 -48.43 18.35
N ASP A 477 -6.15 -48.22 19.50
CA ASP A 477 -6.70 -49.18 20.41
C ASP A 477 -8.09 -48.66 20.78
N SER A 478 -9.07 -48.96 19.91
CA SER A 478 -10.38 -48.30 19.94
C SER A 478 -11.22 -48.67 21.15
N ASP A 479 -10.94 -49.79 21.82
CA ASP A 479 -11.67 -50.25 23.02
C ASP A 479 -10.83 -50.20 24.31
N GLY A 480 -9.51 -49.90 24.20
CA GLY A 480 -8.62 -49.66 25.32
C GLY A 480 -8.19 -50.94 26.07
N ASP A 481 -8.17 -52.09 25.39
CA ASP A 481 -7.81 -53.36 26.01
C ASP A 481 -6.30 -53.68 25.95
N GLY A 482 -5.53 -52.88 25.21
CA GLY A 482 -4.09 -52.98 25.06
C GLY A 482 -3.64 -53.73 23.81
N MET A 483 -4.54 -54.12 22.93
CA MET A 483 -4.25 -54.58 21.57
C MET A 483 -4.59 -53.45 20.58
N ASN A 484 -3.78 -53.27 19.53
CA ASN A 484 -4.15 -52.31 18.50
C ASN A 484 -5.17 -52.92 17.53
N ASP A 485 -5.97 -52.06 16.90
CA ASP A 485 -7.08 -52.45 16.03
C ASP A 485 -6.66 -53.37 14.85
N ALA A 486 -5.39 -53.28 14.42
CA ALA A 486 -4.87 -54.08 13.29
C ALA A 486 -4.71 -55.57 13.65
N ILE A 487 -4.49 -55.86 14.93
CA ILE A 487 -4.29 -57.25 15.42
C ILE A 487 -5.38 -57.69 16.36
N ASP A 488 -6.30 -56.81 16.76
CA ASP A 488 -7.44 -57.13 17.59
C ASP A 488 -8.59 -57.74 16.77
N PRO A 489 -9.00 -59.00 17.05
CA PRO A 489 -10.15 -59.62 16.40
C PRO A 489 -11.49 -58.94 16.69
N CYS A 490 -11.56 -58.14 17.76
CA CYS A 490 -12.79 -57.46 18.20
C CYS A 490 -12.55 -55.98 18.58
N PRO A 491 -12.09 -55.11 17.69
CA PRO A 491 -11.58 -53.75 17.99
C PRO A 491 -12.52 -52.79 18.70
N LEU A 492 -13.74 -53.19 18.99
CA LEU A 492 -14.75 -52.32 19.65
C LEU A 492 -15.31 -52.99 20.94
N SER A 493 -14.64 -54.02 21.49
CA SER A 493 -15.19 -54.83 22.59
C SER A 493 -14.14 -55.24 23.62
N PRO A 494 -13.77 -54.37 24.57
CA PRO A 494 -12.64 -54.50 25.48
C PRO A 494 -12.68 -55.69 26.44
N ASN A 495 -13.69 -56.56 26.41
CA ASN A 495 -13.88 -57.69 27.33
C ASN A 495 -14.12 -59.00 26.61
N LEU A 496 -13.92 -59.11 25.31
CA LEU A 496 -13.96 -60.42 24.66
C LEU A 496 -12.57 -61.04 24.74
N ILE A 497 -12.38 -61.91 25.69
CA ILE A 497 -11.24 -62.83 25.68
C ILE A 497 -11.39 -63.67 24.42
N ASP A 498 -10.43 -63.55 23.50
CA ASP A 498 -10.31 -64.44 22.37
C ASP A 498 -10.15 -65.87 22.84
N TYR A 499 -11.21 -66.67 22.78
CA TYR A 499 -11.12 -68.11 22.83
C TYR A 499 -10.93 -68.65 21.43
N ASP A 500 -9.71 -69.04 21.09
CA ASP A 500 -9.44 -69.99 20.02
C ASP A 500 -10.21 -71.25 20.14
#